data_e15079470870cc240539c25e8d3332a5
#
_entry.id   e15079470870cc240539c25e8d3332a5
#
_cell.length_a   1.000
_cell.length_b   1.000
_cell.length_c   1.000
_cell.angle_alpha   90.00
_cell.angle_beta   90.00
_cell.angle_gamma   90.00
#
_symmetry.space_group_name_H-M   'P 1'
#
loop_
_entity.id
_entity.type
_entity.pdbx_description
1 polymer ?
#
loop_
_entity_poly.entity_id
_entity_poly.type
_entity_poly.pdbx_seq_one_letter_code
_entity_poly.pdbx_strand_id
1 'polypeptide(L)'
;MQQVDLRTGVGRQLSAPVGGSAVGLKVESGRHRLFVAGGSSGEIRVVDTRDGASLARYKVAGGFLNDVVVTKDAVWVTDSFLGQLYKVPLGRDGSLPAAAVTVPLGGEWVNTPNSFNANGIASTPDGRALIVGHTSSGKLFRVDPATGVAKAVDLGGESVVGNDGLLRVGRDLYVVENGSNRIAKVGLRPDGSAGVLERRLTDYRFDVATTVAAYGDRLYAVNARFSTPPTPTTTYTAVAVPRF
;
A
#
# COMPACT_ATOMS: atom_id res chain seq x y z
N MET A 1 9.99 6.74 -12.43
CA MET A 1 8.60 7.00 -11.98
C MET A 1 7.98 8.09 -12.82
N GLN A 2 6.65 8.05 -12.99
CA GLN A 2 5.90 9.04 -13.77
C GLN A 2 5.02 9.87 -12.84
N GLN A 3 4.88 11.15 -13.13
CA GLN A 3 3.91 12.06 -12.53
C GLN A 3 2.89 12.43 -13.60
N VAL A 4 1.61 12.29 -13.30
CA VAL A 4 0.52 12.53 -14.26
C VAL A 4 -0.43 13.58 -13.70
N ASP A 5 -0.79 14.56 -14.52
CA ASP A 5 -1.87 15.50 -14.22
C ASP A 5 -3.21 14.77 -14.43
N LEU A 6 -4.00 14.61 -13.36
CA LEU A 6 -5.26 13.87 -13.41
C LEU A 6 -6.35 14.54 -14.24
N ARG A 7 -6.20 15.83 -14.55
CA ARG A 7 -7.17 16.61 -15.32
C ARG A 7 -6.94 16.45 -16.82
N THR A 8 -5.66 16.39 -17.24
CA THR A 8 -5.27 16.36 -18.66
C THR A 8 -4.79 14.99 -19.12
N GLY A 9 -4.40 14.12 -18.19
CA GLY A 9 -3.73 12.85 -18.49
C GLY A 9 -2.27 13.01 -18.94
N VAL A 10 -1.75 14.24 -18.99
CA VAL A 10 -0.38 14.51 -19.42
C VAL A 10 0.58 14.08 -18.32
N GLY A 11 1.53 13.20 -18.67
CA GLY A 11 2.55 12.69 -17.78
C GLY A 11 3.93 13.25 -18.07
N ARG A 12 4.76 13.34 -17.04
CA ARG A 12 6.20 13.59 -17.16
C ARG A 12 6.99 12.59 -16.33
N GLN A 13 8.20 12.31 -16.76
CA GLN A 13 9.11 11.51 -15.94
C GLN A 13 9.55 12.32 -14.71
N LEU A 14 9.24 11.84 -13.51
CA LEU A 14 9.67 12.44 -12.25
C LEU A 14 11.10 12.02 -11.91
N SER A 15 11.41 10.73 -12.02
CA SER A 15 12.76 10.21 -11.76
C SER A 15 13.15 9.18 -12.79
N ALA A 16 14.45 9.10 -13.11
CA ALA A 16 15.00 8.05 -13.96
C ALA A 16 14.75 6.65 -13.38
N PRO A 17 14.77 5.60 -14.22
CA PRO A 17 14.80 4.23 -13.75
C PRO A 17 16.06 4.01 -12.88
N VAL A 18 15.89 3.34 -11.74
CA VAL A 18 17.00 3.10 -10.78
C VAL A 18 17.41 1.63 -10.73
N GLY A 19 17.06 0.85 -11.75
CA GLY A 19 17.44 -0.56 -11.86
C GLY A 19 16.67 -1.51 -10.93
N GLY A 20 15.54 -1.07 -10.35
CA GLY A 20 14.69 -1.89 -9.48
C GLY A 20 13.21 -1.55 -9.61
N SER A 21 12.36 -2.43 -9.09
CA SER A 21 10.91 -2.24 -9.10
C SER A 21 10.50 -1.02 -8.26
N ALA A 22 9.37 -0.43 -8.61
CA ALA A 22 8.62 0.51 -7.78
C ALA A 22 7.21 -0.08 -7.63
N VAL A 23 6.94 -0.72 -6.51
CA VAL A 23 5.71 -1.46 -6.26
C VAL A 23 4.71 -0.57 -5.53
N GLY A 24 4.85 -0.42 -4.23
CA GLY A 24 4.03 0.50 -3.44
C GLY A 24 4.62 1.92 -3.41
N LEU A 25 3.76 2.92 -3.45
CA LEU A 25 4.13 4.33 -3.46
C LEU A 25 3.28 5.11 -2.46
N LYS A 26 3.91 5.97 -1.64
CA LYS A 26 3.17 6.89 -0.77
C LYS A 26 3.81 8.25 -0.68
N VAL A 27 3.02 9.29 -0.97
CA VAL A 27 3.46 10.69 -0.85
C VAL A 27 3.27 11.17 0.59
N GLU A 28 4.30 11.80 1.14
CA GLU A 28 4.22 12.67 2.32
C GLU A 28 4.12 14.12 1.84
N SER A 29 2.88 14.60 1.71
CA SER A 29 2.59 15.87 1.03
C SER A 29 3.26 17.07 1.67
N GLY A 30 3.29 17.14 3.00
CA GLY A 30 3.84 18.27 3.74
C GLY A 30 5.36 18.47 3.62
N ARG A 31 6.09 17.49 3.06
CA ARG A 31 7.55 17.51 2.91
C ARG A 31 8.04 17.19 1.51
N HIS A 32 7.15 17.11 0.54
CA HIS A 32 7.47 16.79 -0.86
C HIS A 32 8.28 15.49 -1.01
N ARG A 33 7.97 14.46 -0.21
CA ARG A 33 8.66 13.18 -0.26
C ARG A 33 7.75 12.09 -0.79
N LEU A 34 8.28 11.24 -1.65
CA LEU A 34 7.66 10.02 -2.13
C LEU A 34 8.45 8.83 -1.59
N PHE A 35 7.81 8.01 -0.78
CA PHE A 35 8.36 6.74 -0.32
C PHE A 35 7.96 5.63 -1.28
N VAL A 36 8.92 4.75 -1.59
CA VAL A 36 8.79 3.72 -2.62
C VAL A 36 9.25 2.38 -2.08
N ALA A 37 8.37 1.39 -2.13
CA ALA A 37 8.72 0.00 -1.88
C ALA A 37 9.32 -0.62 -3.16
N GLY A 38 10.50 -1.21 -3.04
CA GLY A 38 11.31 -1.65 -4.18
C GLY A 38 11.14 -3.12 -4.57
N GLY A 39 10.09 -3.81 -4.10
CA GLY A 39 9.85 -5.21 -4.43
C GLY A 39 11.01 -6.12 -4.02
N SER A 40 11.43 -7.01 -4.90
CA SER A 40 12.54 -7.94 -4.69
C SER A 40 13.92 -7.28 -4.57
N SER A 41 14.04 -5.97 -4.88
CA SER A 41 15.29 -5.26 -4.68
C SER A 41 15.65 -5.11 -3.19
N GLY A 42 14.69 -5.25 -2.27
CA GLY A 42 14.90 -5.03 -0.84
C GLY A 42 15.31 -3.59 -0.50
N GLU A 43 14.86 -2.63 -1.28
CA GLU A 43 15.14 -1.20 -1.05
C GLU A 43 13.86 -0.42 -0.74
N ILE A 44 13.93 0.43 0.27
CA ILE A 44 12.97 1.51 0.48
C ILE A 44 13.65 2.79 0.00
N ARG A 45 13.06 3.47 -0.97
CA ARG A 45 13.62 4.69 -1.56
C ARG A 45 12.79 5.90 -1.16
N VAL A 46 13.45 7.02 -0.94
CA VAL A 46 12.81 8.31 -0.68
C VAL A 46 13.22 9.27 -1.78
N VAL A 47 12.24 9.84 -2.45
CA VAL A 47 12.44 10.69 -3.64
C VAL A 47 11.74 12.03 -3.43
N ASP A 48 12.37 13.11 -3.82
CA ASP A 48 11.75 14.44 -3.84
C ASP A 48 10.68 14.49 -4.96
N THR A 49 9.47 14.91 -4.64
CA THR A 49 8.37 14.98 -5.61
C THR A 49 8.46 16.18 -6.55
N ARG A 50 9.37 17.12 -6.30
CA ARG A 50 9.54 18.34 -7.11
C ARG A 50 10.44 18.09 -8.32
N ASP A 51 11.54 17.39 -8.12
CA ASP A 51 12.59 17.20 -9.13
C ASP A 51 13.03 15.74 -9.32
N GLY A 52 12.53 14.81 -8.49
CA GLY A 52 12.88 13.41 -8.57
C GLY A 52 14.23 13.03 -7.96
N ALA A 53 14.86 13.93 -7.22
CA ALA A 53 16.13 13.67 -6.55
C ALA A 53 15.98 12.55 -5.50
N SER A 54 17.01 11.70 -5.37
CA SER A 54 17.06 10.69 -4.34
C SER A 54 17.46 11.32 -3.01
N LEU A 55 16.54 11.29 -2.03
CA LEU A 55 16.77 11.83 -0.70
C LEU A 55 17.36 10.81 0.27
N ALA A 56 16.95 9.54 0.18
CA ALA A 56 17.47 8.44 0.98
C ALA A 56 17.20 7.09 0.31
N ARG A 57 18.00 6.09 0.71
CA ARG A 57 17.81 4.68 0.36
C ARG A 57 18.10 3.82 1.58
N TYR A 58 17.19 2.90 1.87
CA TYR A 58 17.33 1.94 2.96
C TYR A 58 17.36 0.53 2.34
N LYS A 59 18.50 -0.13 2.43
CA LYS A 59 18.63 -1.55 2.07
C LYS A 59 18.21 -2.37 3.28
N VAL A 60 17.25 -3.26 3.09
CA VAL A 60 16.74 -4.17 4.13
C VAL A 60 16.86 -5.62 3.66
N ALA A 61 16.91 -6.55 4.61
CA ALA A 61 16.92 -7.98 4.33
C ALA A 61 15.47 -8.43 4.08
N GLY A 62 14.90 -8.05 2.92
CA GLY A 62 13.52 -8.32 2.57
C GLY A 62 13.34 -9.43 1.55
N GLY A 63 12.17 -10.06 1.58
CA GLY A 63 11.70 -10.97 0.56
C GLY A 63 11.10 -10.22 -0.62
N PHE A 64 10.03 -9.44 -0.37
CA PHE A 64 9.36 -8.61 -1.37
C PHE A 64 8.67 -7.42 -0.70
N LEU A 65 9.26 -6.24 -0.83
CA LEU A 65 8.71 -4.99 -0.30
C LEU A 65 7.51 -4.57 -1.15
N ASN A 66 6.31 -4.51 -0.56
CA ASN A 66 5.10 -4.37 -1.33
C ASN A 66 4.48 -2.97 -1.21
N ASP A 67 3.83 -2.63 -0.11
CA ASP A 67 3.08 -1.39 0.01
C ASP A 67 3.62 -0.49 1.12
N VAL A 68 3.19 0.77 1.08
CA VAL A 68 3.72 1.83 1.95
C VAL A 68 2.60 2.67 2.55
N VAL A 69 2.66 2.90 3.86
CA VAL A 69 1.84 3.92 4.52
C VAL A 69 2.71 4.92 5.29
N VAL A 70 2.36 6.18 5.21
CA VAL A 70 2.95 7.26 6.01
C VAL A 70 2.04 7.56 7.18
N THR A 71 2.56 7.44 8.40
CA THR A 71 1.93 7.86 9.64
C THR A 71 2.59 9.13 10.18
N LYS A 72 2.12 9.64 11.30
CA LYS A 72 2.69 10.85 11.90
C LYS A 72 4.17 10.71 12.23
N ASP A 73 4.58 9.55 12.74
CA ASP A 73 5.90 9.34 13.36
C ASP A 73 6.77 8.34 12.59
N ALA A 74 6.26 7.73 11.53
CA ALA A 74 7.01 6.74 10.75
C ALA A 74 6.39 6.49 9.37
N VAL A 75 7.20 5.93 8.49
CA VAL A 75 6.76 5.25 7.28
C VAL A 75 6.87 3.75 7.51
N TRP A 76 5.86 3.01 7.08
CA TRP A 76 5.78 1.56 7.22
C TRP A 76 5.70 0.91 5.86
N VAL A 77 6.44 -0.17 5.70
CA VAL A 77 6.50 -0.94 4.44
C VAL A 77 6.25 -2.41 4.76
N THR A 78 5.38 -3.05 3.99
CA THR A 78 5.08 -4.47 4.11
C THR A 78 6.11 -5.34 3.39
N ASP A 79 6.36 -6.54 3.92
CA ASP A 79 7.10 -7.60 3.25
C ASP A 79 6.17 -8.78 2.98
N SER A 80 5.92 -9.09 1.71
CA SER A 80 4.96 -10.12 1.34
C SER A 80 5.40 -11.54 1.62
N PHE A 81 6.70 -11.80 1.76
CA PHE A 81 7.21 -13.16 1.97
C PHE A 81 7.73 -13.40 3.38
N LEU A 82 8.29 -12.38 4.01
CA LEU A 82 8.72 -12.48 5.40
C LEU A 82 7.62 -11.92 6.31
N GLY A 83 7.35 -12.59 7.41
CA GLY A 83 6.34 -12.16 8.40
C GLY A 83 6.79 -10.92 9.17
N GLN A 84 6.98 -9.79 8.49
CA GLN A 84 7.51 -8.58 9.09
C GLN A 84 7.10 -7.31 8.34
N LEU A 85 7.21 -6.19 9.03
CA LEU A 85 7.15 -4.85 8.47
C LEU A 85 8.51 -4.16 8.60
N TYR A 86 8.76 -3.16 7.76
CA TYR A 86 9.87 -2.24 7.95
C TYR A 86 9.34 -0.87 8.36
N LYS A 87 9.95 -0.30 9.38
CA LYS A 87 9.67 1.03 9.89
C LYS A 87 10.81 1.97 9.55
N VAL A 88 10.51 3.09 8.90
CA VAL A 88 11.41 4.24 8.77
C VAL A 88 10.93 5.30 9.75
N PRO A 89 11.53 5.45 10.94
CA PRO A 89 11.12 6.45 11.91
C PRO A 89 11.32 7.86 11.35
N LEU A 90 10.35 8.73 11.56
CA LEU A 90 10.45 10.15 11.17
C LEU A 90 10.76 10.98 12.41
N GLY A 91 11.82 11.80 12.35
CA GLY A 91 12.10 12.77 13.39
C GLY A 91 10.98 13.80 13.54
N ARG A 92 10.88 14.47 14.69
CA ARG A 92 9.87 15.50 14.93
C ARG A 92 9.99 16.67 13.94
N ASP A 93 11.20 16.99 13.54
CA ASP A 93 11.54 17.95 12.47
C ASP A 93 11.35 17.36 11.05
N GLY A 94 11.03 16.05 10.97
CA GLY A 94 10.90 15.29 9.75
C GLY A 94 12.21 14.76 9.20
N SER A 95 13.30 14.78 9.97
CA SER A 95 14.55 14.14 9.56
C SER A 95 14.35 12.65 9.26
N LEU A 96 15.09 12.15 8.29
CA LEU A 96 15.14 10.76 7.91
C LEU A 96 16.22 10.04 8.75
N PRO A 97 15.95 8.80 9.24
CA PRO A 97 16.93 8.05 10.04
C PRO A 97 18.07 7.53 9.17
N ALA A 98 19.14 7.06 9.81
CA ALA A 98 20.24 6.40 9.12
C ALA A 98 19.86 4.99 8.61
N ALA A 99 18.90 4.31 9.25
CA ALA A 99 18.46 2.96 8.89
C ALA A 99 16.97 2.76 9.15
N ALA A 100 16.36 1.84 8.42
CA ALA A 100 15.04 1.31 8.73
C ALA A 100 15.14 0.24 9.83
N VAL A 101 14.03 0.05 10.55
CA VAL A 101 13.91 -0.92 11.64
C VAL A 101 12.99 -2.05 11.18
N THR A 102 13.39 -3.30 11.39
CA THR A 102 12.53 -4.47 11.17
C THR A 102 11.60 -4.68 12.35
N VAL A 103 10.32 -4.91 12.09
CA VAL A 103 9.28 -5.21 13.07
C VAL A 103 8.64 -6.55 12.70
N PRO A 104 9.01 -7.65 13.37
CA PRO A 104 8.39 -8.95 13.11
C PRO A 104 6.89 -8.93 13.42
N LEU A 105 6.10 -9.60 12.59
CA LEU A 105 4.68 -9.81 12.85
C LEU A 105 4.47 -11.05 13.71
N GLY A 106 3.61 -10.92 14.70
CA GLY A 106 3.28 -11.98 15.66
C GLY A 106 1.80 -12.00 16.02
N GLY A 107 1.46 -12.64 17.13
CA GLY A 107 0.05 -12.78 17.56
C GLY A 107 -0.71 -13.76 16.67
N GLU A 108 -1.79 -13.31 16.04
CA GLU A 108 -2.61 -14.15 15.14
C GLU A 108 -2.08 -14.17 13.69
N TRP A 109 -0.97 -13.50 13.39
CA TRP A 109 -0.35 -13.52 12.07
C TRP A 109 0.32 -14.87 11.80
N VAL A 110 -0.03 -15.51 10.70
CA VAL A 110 0.60 -16.74 10.24
C VAL A 110 0.90 -16.63 8.75
N ASN A 111 2.16 -16.71 8.38
CA ASN A 111 2.56 -16.73 6.98
C ASN A 111 2.13 -18.03 6.28
N THR A 112 1.54 -17.90 5.12
CA THR A 112 1.36 -19.01 4.17
C THR A 112 2.65 -19.15 3.36
N PRO A 113 3.34 -20.29 3.41
CA PRO A 113 4.58 -20.49 2.67
C PRO A 113 4.40 -20.29 1.16
N ASN A 114 5.41 -19.72 0.51
CA ASN A 114 5.45 -19.50 -0.95
C ASN A 114 4.26 -18.70 -1.51
N SER A 115 3.66 -17.85 -0.69
CA SER A 115 2.51 -17.02 -1.04
C SER A 115 2.74 -15.57 -0.67
N PHE A 116 2.05 -14.66 -1.35
CA PHE A 116 1.97 -13.27 -0.90
C PHE A 116 1.13 -13.19 0.37
N ASN A 117 1.72 -12.68 1.45
CA ASN A 117 1.07 -12.54 2.74
C ASN A 117 0.78 -11.05 3.04
N ALA A 118 1.69 -10.34 3.70
CA ALA A 118 1.50 -8.91 3.94
C ALA A 118 1.57 -8.14 2.62
N ASN A 119 0.48 -7.44 2.28
CA ASN A 119 0.38 -6.68 1.05
C ASN A 119 -0.02 -5.23 1.37
N GLY A 120 -1.22 -4.79 1.05
CA GLY A 120 -1.67 -3.44 1.32
C GLY A 120 -1.59 -3.06 2.80
N ILE A 121 -1.29 -1.79 3.07
CA ILE A 121 -1.17 -1.26 4.43
C ILE A 121 -1.82 0.11 4.56
N ALA A 122 -2.55 0.32 5.66
CA ALA A 122 -3.15 1.59 6.04
C ALA A 122 -3.03 1.82 7.55
N SER A 123 -3.27 3.03 8.03
CA SER A 123 -3.44 3.27 9.48
C SER A 123 -4.88 3.05 9.91
N THR A 124 -5.12 2.73 11.18
CA THR A 124 -6.48 2.75 11.76
C THR A 124 -7.06 4.17 11.75
N PRO A 125 -8.40 4.34 11.79
CA PRO A 125 -9.02 5.66 11.83
C PRO A 125 -8.53 6.56 12.98
N ASP A 126 -8.22 5.99 14.14
CA ASP A 126 -7.66 6.71 15.30
C ASP A 126 -6.14 6.95 15.18
N GLY A 127 -5.49 6.39 14.16
CA GLY A 127 -4.06 6.53 13.89
C GLY A 127 -3.14 5.78 14.86
N ARG A 128 -3.68 4.93 15.74
CA ARG A 128 -2.90 4.25 16.81
C ARG A 128 -2.35 2.88 16.40
N ALA A 129 -2.87 2.31 15.33
CA ALA A 129 -2.43 1.00 14.82
C ALA A 129 -2.39 1.01 13.28
N LEU A 130 -1.92 -0.10 12.73
CA LEU A 130 -1.90 -0.34 11.30
C LEU A 130 -2.98 -1.38 10.93
N ILE A 131 -3.52 -1.27 9.73
CA ILE A 131 -4.30 -2.33 9.07
C ILE A 131 -3.43 -2.90 7.96
N VAL A 132 -3.21 -4.20 8.00
CA VAL A 132 -2.40 -4.92 7.01
C VAL A 132 -3.27 -5.98 6.35
N GLY A 133 -3.32 -5.97 5.02
CA GLY A 133 -3.98 -7.00 4.23
C GLY A 133 -3.13 -8.26 4.17
N HIS A 134 -3.75 -9.42 4.38
CA HIS A 134 -3.13 -10.71 4.19
C HIS A 134 -3.74 -11.39 2.96
N THR A 135 -3.06 -11.27 1.82
CA THR A 135 -3.60 -11.65 0.51
C THR A 135 -4.06 -13.11 0.45
N SER A 136 -3.19 -14.04 0.88
CA SER A 136 -3.46 -15.48 0.75
C SER A 136 -4.60 -15.98 1.65
N SER A 137 -4.87 -15.33 2.78
CA SER A 137 -5.98 -15.71 3.67
C SER A 137 -7.26 -14.90 3.45
N GLY A 138 -7.19 -13.78 2.72
CA GLY A 138 -8.32 -12.87 2.55
C GLY A 138 -8.71 -12.10 3.81
N LYS A 139 -7.85 -12.06 4.81
CA LYS A 139 -8.08 -11.36 6.09
C LYS A 139 -7.42 -9.98 6.10
N LEU A 140 -7.93 -9.12 6.96
CA LEU A 140 -7.28 -7.89 7.41
C LEU A 140 -6.79 -8.11 8.84
N PHE A 141 -5.62 -7.57 9.15
CA PHE A 141 -5.07 -7.61 10.51
C PHE A 141 -4.83 -6.20 11.04
N ARG A 142 -5.26 -5.97 12.26
CA ARG A 142 -4.85 -4.82 13.06
C ARG A 142 -3.51 -5.14 13.72
N VAL A 143 -2.49 -4.33 13.44
CA VAL A 143 -1.12 -4.54 13.93
C VAL A 143 -0.74 -3.41 14.88
N ASP A 144 -0.26 -3.76 16.07
CA ASP A 144 0.33 -2.81 17.01
C ASP A 144 1.71 -2.36 16.49
N PRO A 145 1.93 -1.06 16.22
CA PRO A 145 3.17 -0.57 15.63
C PRO A 145 4.39 -0.60 16.57
N ALA A 146 4.18 -0.80 17.88
CA ALA A 146 5.29 -0.90 18.83
C ALA A 146 5.81 -2.32 18.96
N THR A 147 4.95 -3.32 18.81
CA THR A 147 5.26 -4.73 19.12
C THR A 147 5.18 -5.65 17.90
N GLY A 148 4.51 -5.26 16.83
CA GLY A 148 4.20 -6.12 15.68
C GLY A 148 3.10 -7.16 15.95
N VAL A 149 2.47 -7.13 17.14
CA VAL A 149 1.38 -8.06 17.47
C VAL A 149 0.17 -7.76 16.59
N ALA A 150 -0.24 -8.76 15.83
CA ALA A 150 -1.38 -8.69 14.91
C ALA A 150 -2.59 -9.43 15.49
N LYS A 151 -3.77 -8.85 15.28
CA LYS A 151 -5.08 -9.46 15.55
C LYS A 151 -5.96 -9.34 14.32
N ALA A 152 -6.69 -10.38 13.98
CA ALA A 152 -7.63 -10.33 12.85
C ALA A 152 -8.70 -9.24 13.11
N VAL A 153 -8.99 -8.47 12.06
CA VAL A 153 -10.12 -7.53 12.07
C VAL A 153 -11.40 -8.34 11.91
N ASP A 154 -12.33 -8.16 12.84
CA ASP A 154 -13.63 -8.82 12.73
C ASP A 154 -14.49 -8.16 11.65
N LEU A 155 -14.78 -8.90 10.60
CA LEU A 155 -15.65 -8.48 9.48
C LEU A 155 -17.02 -9.19 9.48
N GLY A 156 -17.43 -9.78 10.63
CA GLY A 156 -18.73 -10.48 10.73
C GLY A 156 -18.84 -11.73 9.85
N GLY A 157 -17.72 -12.43 9.61
CA GLY A 157 -17.66 -13.60 8.74
C GLY A 157 -17.36 -13.30 7.27
N GLU A 158 -17.32 -12.02 6.88
CA GLU A 158 -16.91 -11.61 5.54
C GLU A 158 -15.38 -11.69 5.36
N SER A 159 -14.94 -11.77 4.10
CA SER A 159 -13.52 -11.79 3.73
C SER A 159 -13.25 -10.89 2.53
N VAL A 160 -12.00 -10.49 2.36
CA VAL A 160 -11.50 -9.71 1.21
C VAL A 160 -10.41 -10.52 0.50
N VAL A 161 -10.82 -11.62 -0.12
CA VAL A 161 -9.91 -12.56 -0.78
C VAL A 161 -9.16 -11.89 -1.92
N GLY A 162 -7.86 -12.14 -2.00
CA GLY A 162 -7.00 -11.51 -3.00
C GLY A 162 -6.81 -10.02 -2.74
N ASN A 163 -6.93 -9.59 -1.46
CA ASN A 163 -6.66 -8.20 -1.11
C ASN A 163 -5.23 -7.81 -1.49
N ASP A 164 -5.13 -6.63 -2.09
CA ASP A 164 -3.90 -6.02 -2.55
C ASP A 164 -3.77 -4.62 -1.90
N GLY A 165 -3.73 -3.55 -2.64
CA GLY A 165 -3.60 -2.21 -2.08
C GLY A 165 -4.76 -1.80 -1.16
N LEU A 166 -4.43 -1.07 -0.09
CA LEU A 166 -5.38 -0.52 0.88
C LEU A 166 -5.36 1.01 0.87
N LEU A 167 -6.54 1.62 0.85
CA LEU A 167 -6.71 3.06 0.99
C LEU A 167 -7.71 3.38 2.08
N ARG A 168 -7.31 4.15 3.08
CA ARG A 168 -8.23 4.66 4.10
C ARG A 168 -8.57 6.13 3.89
N VAL A 169 -9.85 6.45 3.92
CA VAL A 169 -10.37 7.82 3.91
C VAL A 169 -11.37 7.97 5.05
N GLY A 170 -11.00 8.68 6.10
CA GLY A 170 -11.82 8.74 7.29
C GLY A 170 -11.93 7.37 7.97
N ARG A 171 -13.15 6.83 8.06
CA ARG A 171 -13.43 5.48 8.56
C ARG A 171 -13.57 4.43 7.46
N ASP A 172 -13.68 4.88 6.21
CA ASP A 172 -13.81 4.00 5.06
C ASP A 172 -12.45 3.42 4.66
N LEU A 173 -12.33 2.12 4.61
CA LEU A 173 -11.20 1.39 4.05
C LEU A 173 -11.61 0.81 2.70
N TYR A 174 -10.96 1.26 1.65
CA TYR A 174 -11.08 0.67 0.32
C TYR A 174 -10.01 -0.39 0.15
N VAL A 175 -10.45 -1.60 -0.17
CA VAL A 175 -9.60 -2.78 -0.34
C VAL A 175 -9.68 -3.21 -1.81
N VAL A 176 -8.57 -3.20 -2.51
CA VAL A 176 -8.52 -3.72 -3.87
C VAL A 176 -8.43 -5.24 -3.80
N GLU A 177 -9.40 -5.94 -4.38
CA GLU A 177 -9.43 -7.40 -4.56
C GLU A 177 -9.02 -7.70 -6.01
N ASN A 178 -7.70 -7.77 -6.26
CA ASN A 178 -7.12 -7.69 -7.60
C ASN A 178 -7.58 -8.82 -8.55
N GLY A 179 -7.54 -10.07 -8.10
CA GLY A 179 -7.98 -11.22 -8.90
C GLY A 179 -9.46 -11.22 -9.27
N SER A 180 -10.26 -10.40 -8.56
CA SER A 180 -11.71 -10.25 -8.81
C SER A 180 -12.03 -8.93 -9.53
N ASN A 181 -11.05 -8.10 -9.87
CA ASN A 181 -11.23 -6.79 -10.50
C ASN A 181 -12.31 -5.95 -9.80
N ARG A 182 -12.20 -5.80 -8.49
CA ARG A 182 -13.17 -5.04 -7.70
C ARG A 182 -12.52 -4.31 -6.53
N ILE A 183 -13.22 -3.33 -6.01
CA ILE A 183 -12.86 -2.58 -4.82
C ILE A 183 -13.94 -2.81 -3.77
N ALA A 184 -13.56 -3.36 -2.62
CA ALA A 184 -14.43 -3.49 -1.47
C ALA A 184 -14.31 -2.26 -0.58
N LYS A 185 -15.44 -1.78 -0.03
CA LYS A 185 -15.49 -0.74 0.99
C LYS A 185 -15.85 -1.36 2.32
N VAL A 186 -15.00 -1.11 3.32
CA VAL A 186 -15.17 -1.58 4.69
C VAL A 186 -15.25 -0.37 5.61
N GLY A 187 -16.36 -0.20 6.31
CA GLY A 187 -16.52 0.80 7.36
C GLY A 187 -15.85 0.32 8.64
N LEU A 188 -14.68 0.87 9.01
CA LEU A 188 -13.92 0.45 10.18
C LEU A 188 -14.42 1.10 11.47
N ARG A 189 -14.32 0.37 12.59
CA ARG A 189 -14.32 0.98 13.93
C ARG A 189 -13.11 1.91 14.09
N PRO A 190 -13.20 2.93 14.97
CA PRO A 190 -12.09 3.88 15.16
C PRO A 190 -10.75 3.22 15.46
N ASP A 191 -10.74 2.17 16.28
CA ASP A 191 -9.55 1.43 16.69
C ASP A 191 -9.10 0.37 15.67
N GLY A 192 -9.91 0.12 14.62
CA GLY A 192 -9.63 -0.88 13.60
C GLY A 192 -9.81 -2.33 14.02
N SER A 193 -10.41 -2.60 15.19
CA SER A 193 -10.62 -3.98 15.67
C SER A 193 -11.69 -4.74 14.91
N ALA A 194 -12.65 -4.02 14.31
CA ALA A 194 -13.72 -4.59 13.51
C ALA A 194 -14.14 -3.64 12.39
N GLY A 195 -14.88 -4.15 11.44
CA GLY A 195 -15.46 -3.40 10.35
C GLY A 195 -16.67 -4.08 9.74
N VAL A 196 -17.40 -3.36 8.93
CA VAL A 196 -18.54 -3.88 8.16
C VAL A 196 -18.20 -3.75 6.69
N LEU A 197 -18.27 -4.84 5.95
CA LEU A 197 -18.19 -4.81 4.49
C LEU A 197 -19.49 -4.22 3.96
N GLU A 198 -19.42 -2.97 3.49
CA GLU A 198 -20.61 -2.20 3.08
C GLU A 198 -20.97 -2.46 1.62
N ARG A 199 -19.96 -2.52 0.75
CA ARG A 199 -20.16 -2.59 -0.69
C ARG A 199 -18.93 -3.09 -1.43
N ARG A 200 -19.14 -3.67 -2.61
CA ARG A 200 -18.10 -3.94 -3.63
C ARG A 200 -18.47 -3.25 -4.92
N LEU A 201 -17.49 -2.60 -5.53
CA LEU A 201 -17.62 -1.93 -6.84
C LEU A 201 -16.74 -2.67 -7.86
N THR A 202 -17.31 -2.91 -9.02
CA THR A 202 -16.62 -3.38 -10.22
C THR A 202 -16.70 -2.35 -11.31
N ASP A 203 -15.74 -2.35 -12.23
CA ASP A 203 -15.78 -1.53 -13.44
C ASP A 203 -15.19 -2.36 -14.58
N TYR A 204 -15.81 -2.32 -15.76
CA TYR A 204 -15.37 -3.11 -16.93
C TYR A 204 -13.97 -2.75 -17.44
N ARG A 205 -13.46 -1.58 -17.03
CA ARG A 205 -12.12 -1.10 -17.37
C ARG A 205 -11.03 -1.63 -16.41
N PHE A 206 -11.39 -2.29 -15.32
CA PHE A 206 -10.40 -2.90 -14.43
C PHE A 206 -9.74 -4.09 -15.13
N ASP A 207 -8.41 -4.09 -15.13
CA ASP A 207 -7.56 -5.14 -15.72
C ASP A 207 -6.43 -5.45 -14.74
N VAL A 208 -6.75 -6.27 -13.76
CA VAL A 208 -5.94 -6.58 -12.58
C VAL A 208 -5.53 -5.30 -11.85
N ALA A 209 -6.54 -4.57 -11.35
CA ALA A 209 -6.30 -3.40 -10.50
C ALA A 209 -5.59 -3.85 -9.22
N THR A 210 -4.50 -3.16 -8.83
CA THR A 210 -3.66 -3.55 -7.69
C THR A 210 -3.75 -2.59 -6.53
N THR A 211 -3.89 -1.31 -6.79
CA THR A 211 -3.99 -0.30 -5.74
C THR A 211 -4.93 0.82 -6.15
N VAL A 212 -5.31 1.65 -5.19
CA VAL A 212 -6.24 2.75 -5.39
C VAL A 212 -5.79 3.99 -4.61
N ALA A 213 -5.97 5.16 -5.22
CA ALA A 213 -5.78 6.45 -4.58
C ALA A 213 -7.04 7.29 -4.68
N ALA A 214 -7.29 8.21 -3.72
CA ALA A 214 -8.40 9.14 -3.77
C ALA A 214 -7.94 10.54 -4.16
N TYR A 215 -8.71 11.18 -5.03
CA TYR A 215 -8.59 12.60 -5.32
C TYR A 215 -9.99 13.19 -5.57
N GLY A 216 -10.34 14.21 -4.80
CA GLY A 216 -11.71 14.76 -4.82
C GLY A 216 -12.75 13.71 -4.44
N ASP A 217 -13.77 13.58 -5.27
CA ASP A 217 -14.86 12.61 -5.16
C ASP A 217 -14.60 11.28 -5.89
N ARG A 218 -13.36 11.05 -6.35
CA ARG A 218 -13.00 9.88 -7.16
C ARG A 218 -11.95 9.01 -6.52
N LEU A 219 -12.01 7.74 -6.88
CA LEU A 219 -10.98 6.74 -6.69
C LEU A 219 -10.29 6.48 -8.03
N TYR A 220 -8.98 6.37 -8.01
CA TYR A 220 -8.14 6.06 -9.17
C TYR A 220 -7.49 4.70 -8.94
N ALA A 221 -7.97 3.67 -9.62
CA ALA A 221 -7.44 2.31 -9.53
C ALA A 221 -6.39 2.08 -10.62
N VAL A 222 -5.23 1.57 -10.25
CA VAL A 222 -4.10 1.33 -11.16
C VAL A 222 -4.17 -0.11 -11.68
N ASN A 223 -4.25 -0.28 -12.99
CA ASN A 223 -4.26 -1.57 -13.66
C ASN A 223 -2.83 -2.08 -13.85
N ALA A 224 -2.47 -3.18 -13.21
CA ALA A 224 -1.18 -3.83 -13.37
C ALA A 224 -1.12 -4.79 -14.57
N ARG A 225 -2.26 -5.26 -15.06
CA ARG A 225 -2.38 -6.09 -16.26
C ARG A 225 -1.51 -7.35 -16.24
N PHE A 226 -1.43 -8.03 -15.09
CA PHE A 226 -0.52 -9.19 -14.91
C PHE A 226 -0.78 -10.33 -15.89
N SER A 227 -1.98 -10.44 -16.46
CA SER A 227 -2.31 -11.41 -17.52
C SER A 227 -1.78 -11.01 -18.90
N THR A 228 -1.26 -9.81 -19.08
CA THR A 228 -0.72 -9.31 -20.36
C THR A 228 0.81 -9.31 -20.29
N PRO A 229 1.52 -10.10 -21.12
CA PRO A 229 2.98 -10.05 -21.16
C PRO A 229 3.48 -8.62 -21.41
N PRO A 230 4.42 -8.11 -20.60
CA PRO A 230 4.91 -6.76 -20.78
C PRO A 230 5.80 -6.63 -22.01
N THR A 231 5.58 -5.59 -22.80
CA THR A 231 6.41 -5.20 -23.95
C THR A 231 6.80 -3.72 -23.80
N PRO A 232 7.77 -3.22 -24.56
CA PRO A 232 8.11 -1.79 -24.55
C PRO A 232 6.93 -0.85 -24.89
N THR A 233 5.89 -1.38 -25.55
CA THR A 233 4.70 -0.63 -25.97
C THR A 233 3.45 -0.97 -25.18
N THR A 234 3.55 -1.84 -24.16
CA THR A 234 2.40 -2.16 -23.30
C THR A 234 1.94 -0.91 -22.55
N THR A 235 0.68 -0.54 -22.74
CA THR A 235 0.07 0.59 -22.06
C THR A 235 -0.48 0.18 -20.70
N TYR A 236 -0.32 1.03 -19.71
CA TYR A 236 -0.91 0.89 -18.38
C TYR A 236 -1.84 2.06 -18.11
N THR A 237 -2.92 1.81 -17.39
CA THR A 237 -3.97 2.81 -17.15
C THR A 237 -4.29 2.94 -15.67
N ALA A 238 -4.74 4.11 -15.27
CA ALA A 238 -5.45 4.31 -14.01
C ALA A 238 -6.91 4.62 -14.33
N VAL A 239 -7.82 3.87 -13.73
CA VAL A 239 -9.27 3.99 -13.96
C VAL A 239 -9.88 4.84 -12.87
N ALA A 240 -10.52 5.94 -13.25
CA ALA A 240 -11.25 6.79 -12.33
C ALA A 240 -12.68 6.30 -12.16
N VAL A 241 -13.10 6.01 -10.93
CA VAL A 241 -14.48 5.68 -10.55
C VAL A 241 -14.96 6.60 -9.45
N PRO A 242 -16.29 6.84 -9.29
CA PRO A 242 -16.81 7.59 -8.16
C PRO A 242 -16.42 6.95 -6.83
N ARG A 243 -16.13 7.77 -5.81
CA ARG A 243 -15.97 7.29 -4.45
C ARG A 243 -17.37 6.99 -3.87
N PHE A 244 -17.58 5.82 -3.35
CA PHE A 244 -18.87 5.26 -2.93
C PHE A 244 -18.90 4.93 -1.44
#